data_34812139e448e60c89e84da4c08efb34
#
_entry.id   34812139e448e60c89e84da4c08efb34
#
_cell.length_a   1.000
_cell.length_b   1.000
_cell.length_c   1.000
_cell.angle_alpha   90.00
_cell.angle_beta   90.00
_cell.angle_gamma   90.00
#
_symmetry.space_group_name_H-M   'P 1'
#
loop_
_entity.id
_entity.type
_entity.pdbx_description
1 polymer ?
#
loop_
_entity_poly.entity_id
_entity_poly.type
_entity_poly.pdbx_seq_one_letter_code
_entity_poly.pdbx_strand_id
1 'polypeptide(L)'
;MASKEKLAEWLFDNRKQLQLKALLGEWVKDWLPGFEDIRMQLQINGKTYEGSGIATDQDKAFLIAGAEAIERAYCDNLGINSSGVALHTIEEKAKLNAKLELIERDGFLCHFLTKTPFADLNTPSNLDIDFEQVKNRLETQGVEISLKKIVYSFFVKI
;
A
#
# COMPACT_ATOMS: atom_id res chain seq x y z
N MET A 1 8.14 -19.48 -13.38
CA MET A 1 7.19 -19.28 -12.28
C MET A 1 7.22 -17.83 -11.88
N ALA A 2 6.07 -17.18 -11.91
CA ALA A 2 5.99 -15.76 -11.58
C ALA A 2 6.31 -15.55 -10.09
N SER A 3 6.85 -14.39 -9.78
CA SER A 3 7.31 -14.04 -8.43
C SER A 3 6.18 -13.98 -7.38
N LYS A 4 4.95 -13.79 -7.82
CA LYS A 4 3.76 -13.78 -6.96
C LYS A 4 3.42 -15.16 -6.41
N GLU A 5 3.60 -16.20 -7.22
CA GLU A 5 3.35 -17.59 -6.82
C GLU A 5 4.25 -18.01 -5.65
N LYS A 6 5.52 -17.58 -5.65
CA LYS A 6 6.46 -17.91 -4.57
C LYS A 6 6.07 -17.33 -3.20
N LEU A 7 5.56 -16.10 -3.15
CA LEU A 7 5.12 -15.52 -1.88
C LEU A 7 3.83 -16.18 -1.39
N ALA A 8 2.88 -16.47 -2.30
CA ALA A 8 1.66 -17.18 -1.97
C ALA A 8 1.94 -18.58 -1.43
N GLU A 9 2.79 -19.35 -2.13
CA GLU A 9 3.24 -20.67 -1.70
C GLU A 9 3.90 -20.59 -0.32
N TRP A 10 4.83 -19.67 -0.12
CA TRP A 10 5.51 -19.52 1.17
C TRP A 10 4.56 -19.20 2.31
N LEU A 11 3.63 -18.27 2.10
CA LEU A 11 2.59 -17.92 3.10
C LEU A 11 1.71 -19.13 3.41
N PHE A 12 1.31 -19.86 2.38
CA PHE A 12 0.45 -21.04 2.55
C PHE A 12 1.18 -22.18 3.29
N ASP A 13 2.42 -22.46 2.95
CA ASP A 13 3.22 -23.51 3.59
C ASP A 13 3.51 -23.20 5.05
N ASN A 14 3.74 -21.94 5.36
CA ASN A 14 4.05 -21.49 6.73
C ASN A 14 2.82 -21.03 7.54
N ARG A 15 1.60 -21.13 7.00
CA ARG A 15 0.37 -20.59 7.61
C ARG A 15 0.12 -21.04 9.04
N LYS A 16 0.45 -22.28 9.39
CA LYS A 16 0.29 -22.80 10.75
C LYS A 16 1.33 -22.22 11.71
N GLN A 17 2.59 -22.16 11.28
CA GLN A 17 3.69 -21.61 12.08
C GLN A 17 3.49 -20.12 12.31
N LEU A 18 3.04 -19.40 11.29
CA LEU A 18 2.74 -17.96 11.34
C LEU A 18 1.40 -17.64 11.99
N GLN A 19 0.62 -18.64 12.36
CA GLN A 19 -0.77 -18.48 12.82
C GLN A 19 -1.55 -17.49 11.93
N LEU A 20 -1.35 -17.62 10.61
CA LEU A 20 -1.90 -16.73 9.61
C LEU A 20 -3.42 -16.67 9.70
N LYS A 21 -3.95 -15.47 9.80
CA LYS A 21 -5.38 -15.15 9.69
C LYS A 21 -5.56 -14.12 8.60
N ALA A 22 -6.45 -14.39 7.66
CA ALA A 22 -6.85 -13.45 6.63
C ALA A 22 -8.35 -13.20 6.73
N LEU A 23 -8.75 -11.94 6.72
CA LEU A 23 -10.13 -11.49 6.79
C LEU A 23 -10.44 -10.63 5.57
N LEU A 24 -11.57 -10.89 4.93
CA LEU A 24 -12.11 -9.99 3.91
C LEU A 24 -12.66 -8.75 4.59
N GLY A 25 -12.23 -7.58 4.15
CA GLY A 25 -12.81 -6.31 4.54
C GLY A 25 -14.10 -6.05 3.76
N GLU A 26 -15.09 -5.48 4.38
CA GLU A 26 -16.37 -5.18 3.73
C GLU A 26 -16.48 -3.70 3.33
N TRP A 27 -15.78 -2.81 4.04
CA TRP A 27 -15.95 -1.38 3.88
C TRP A 27 -15.44 -0.83 2.53
N VAL A 28 -14.39 -1.41 1.95
CA VAL A 28 -13.84 -0.96 0.66
C VAL A 28 -14.83 -1.16 -0.48
N LYS A 29 -15.65 -2.22 -0.44
CA LYS A 29 -16.65 -2.50 -1.47
C LYS A 29 -17.70 -1.41 -1.59
N ASP A 30 -17.99 -0.72 -0.49
CA ASP A 30 -18.93 0.39 -0.48
C ASP A 30 -18.37 1.67 -1.11
N TRP A 31 -17.04 1.86 -1.06
CA TRP A 31 -16.36 3.06 -1.55
C TRP A 31 -15.71 2.85 -2.91
N LEU A 32 -15.12 1.67 -3.14
CA LEU A 32 -14.40 1.30 -4.35
C LEU A 32 -15.01 0.01 -4.95
N PRO A 33 -16.11 0.11 -5.71
CA PRO A 33 -16.69 -1.05 -6.36
C PRO A 33 -15.69 -1.77 -7.26
N GLY A 34 -15.65 -3.11 -7.14
CA GLY A 34 -14.70 -3.93 -7.89
C GLY A 34 -13.33 -4.08 -7.25
N PHE A 35 -13.14 -3.53 -6.03
CA PHE A 35 -11.95 -3.77 -5.24
C PHE A 35 -12.24 -4.74 -4.09
N GLU A 36 -11.24 -5.55 -3.77
CA GLU A 36 -11.20 -6.43 -2.61
C GLU A 36 -10.25 -5.84 -1.57
N ASP A 37 -10.65 -5.90 -0.31
CA ASP A 37 -9.84 -5.53 0.86
C ASP A 37 -9.54 -6.79 1.65
N ILE A 38 -8.27 -7.05 1.90
CA ILE A 38 -7.83 -8.14 2.77
C ILE A 38 -6.98 -7.57 3.88
N ARG A 39 -7.32 -7.96 5.10
CA ARG A 39 -6.50 -7.73 6.29
C ARG A 39 -5.88 -9.04 6.71
N MET A 40 -4.56 -9.04 6.87
CA MET A 40 -3.81 -10.22 7.27
C MET A 40 -3.14 -9.99 8.61
N GLN A 41 -3.17 -11.01 9.46
CA GLN A 41 -2.41 -11.07 10.70
C GLN A 41 -1.46 -12.26 10.65
N LEU A 42 -0.20 -12.01 11.02
CA LEU A 42 0.83 -13.03 11.18
C LEU A 42 1.39 -12.97 12.59
N GLN A 43 1.67 -14.11 13.19
CA GLN A 43 2.41 -14.20 14.44
C GLN A 43 3.85 -14.65 14.18
N ILE A 44 4.81 -13.83 14.58
CA ILE A 44 6.24 -14.11 14.46
C ILE A 44 6.89 -13.80 15.81
N ASN A 45 7.56 -14.79 16.40
CA ASN A 45 8.22 -14.67 17.70
C ASN A 45 7.29 -14.15 18.83
N GLY A 46 6.04 -14.59 18.84
CA GLY A 46 5.03 -14.20 19.84
C GLY A 46 4.43 -12.81 19.66
N LYS A 47 4.84 -12.06 18.64
CA LYS A 47 4.23 -10.77 18.28
C LYS A 47 3.31 -10.92 17.08
N THR A 48 2.23 -10.14 17.06
CA THR A 48 1.29 -10.08 15.93
C THR A 48 1.62 -8.89 15.04
N TYR A 49 1.72 -9.16 13.75
CA TYR A 49 1.93 -8.15 12.71
C TYR A 49 0.75 -8.17 11.76
N GLU A 50 0.28 -6.98 11.41
CA GLU A 50 -0.87 -6.81 10.54
C GLU A 50 -0.44 -6.18 9.22
N GLY A 51 -1.09 -6.59 8.14
CA GLY A 51 -0.98 -5.97 6.82
C GLY A 51 -2.36 -5.84 6.19
N SER A 52 -2.50 -4.89 5.30
CA SER A 52 -3.71 -4.67 4.52
C SER A 52 -3.39 -4.62 3.03
N GLY A 53 -4.27 -5.15 2.22
CA GLY A 53 -4.13 -5.16 0.78
C GLY A 53 -5.45 -4.84 0.10
N ILE A 54 -5.41 -3.88 -0.80
CA ILE A 54 -6.55 -3.48 -1.62
C ILE A 54 -6.17 -3.67 -3.08
N ALA A 55 -6.97 -4.42 -3.82
CA ALA A 55 -6.76 -4.65 -5.25
C ALA A 55 -8.07 -5.06 -5.93
N THR A 56 -8.10 -5.01 -7.26
CA THR A 56 -9.23 -5.49 -8.07
C THR A 56 -9.33 -7.02 -8.11
N ASP A 57 -8.33 -7.71 -7.60
CA ASP A 57 -8.21 -9.16 -7.56
C ASP A 57 -7.88 -9.60 -6.13
N GLN A 58 -8.62 -10.59 -5.63
CA GLN A 58 -8.51 -11.06 -4.25
C GLN A 58 -7.14 -11.65 -3.95
N ASP A 59 -6.54 -12.41 -4.89
CA ASP A 59 -5.23 -13.01 -4.70
C ASP A 59 -4.16 -11.92 -4.62
N LYS A 60 -4.30 -10.86 -5.44
CA LYS A 60 -3.41 -9.71 -5.39
C LYS A 60 -3.55 -8.94 -4.07
N ALA A 61 -4.78 -8.72 -3.58
CA ALA A 61 -5.02 -8.10 -2.29
C ALA A 61 -4.40 -8.93 -1.15
N PHE A 62 -4.56 -10.24 -1.19
CA PHE A 62 -3.94 -11.16 -0.22
C PHE A 62 -2.42 -11.07 -0.20
N LEU A 63 -1.78 -11.04 -1.38
CA LEU A 63 -0.34 -10.91 -1.48
C LEU A 63 0.20 -9.57 -0.98
N ILE A 64 -0.53 -8.48 -1.25
CA ILE A 64 -0.18 -7.15 -0.74
C ILE A 64 -0.26 -7.15 0.79
N ALA A 65 -1.36 -7.65 1.37
CA ALA A 65 -1.53 -7.74 2.82
C ALA A 65 -0.43 -8.58 3.48
N GLY A 66 -0.08 -9.71 2.87
CA GLY A 66 1.00 -10.57 3.36
C GLY A 66 2.37 -9.92 3.30
N ALA A 67 2.67 -9.24 2.20
CA ALA A 67 3.91 -8.50 2.04
C ALA A 67 4.06 -7.43 3.12
N GLU A 68 3.03 -6.61 3.35
CA GLU A 68 3.04 -5.56 4.35
C GLU A 68 3.21 -6.11 5.77
N ALA A 69 2.53 -7.21 6.12
CA ALA A 69 2.69 -7.84 7.43
C ALA A 69 4.12 -8.36 7.66
N ILE A 70 4.76 -8.93 6.62
CA ILE A 70 6.16 -9.39 6.68
C ILE A 70 7.12 -8.20 6.78
N GLU A 71 6.91 -7.14 6.01
CA GLU A 71 7.72 -5.92 6.07
C GLU A 71 7.72 -5.33 7.49
N ARG A 72 6.54 -5.26 8.12
CA ARG A 72 6.40 -4.77 9.49
C ARG A 72 7.16 -5.64 10.50
N ALA A 73 7.05 -6.96 10.35
CA ALA A 73 7.78 -7.90 11.21
C ALA A 73 9.30 -7.77 11.03
N TYR A 74 9.76 -7.60 9.80
CA TYR A 74 11.17 -7.40 9.48
C TYR A 74 11.70 -6.09 10.08
N CYS A 75 10.97 -5.00 9.92
CA CYS A 75 11.34 -3.70 10.47
C CYS A 75 11.41 -3.71 12.00
N ASP A 76 10.43 -4.33 12.66
CA ASP A 76 10.41 -4.47 14.13
C ASP A 76 11.60 -5.29 14.61
N ASN A 77 11.94 -6.38 13.91
CA ASN A 77 13.10 -7.21 14.26
C ASN A 77 14.44 -6.46 14.14
N LEU A 78 14.54 -5.51 13.22
CA LEU A 78 15.72 -4.66 13.05
C LEU A 78 15.70 -3.40 13.92
N GLY A 79 14.61 -3.11 14.61
CA GLY A 79 14.44 -1.86 15.37
C GLY A 79 14.40 -0.62 14.50
N ILE A 80 13.94 -0.73 13.25
CA ILE A 80 13.82 0.37 12.29
C ILE A 80 12.34 0.65 11.99
N ASN A 81 12.06 1.86 11.52
CA ASN A 81 10.73 2.15 11.03
C ASN A 81 10.52 1.57 9.62
N SER A 82 9.26 1.40 9.21
CA SER A 82 8.92 0.78 7.92
C SER A 82 9.02 1.72 6.71
N SER A 83 9.50 2.96 6.88
CA SER A 83 9.62 3.90 5.75
C SER A 83 10.79 3.53 4.85
N GLY A 84 10.52 3.38 3.57
CA GLY A 84 11.54 3.00 2.59
C GLY A 84 11.96 1.53 2.67
N VAL A 85 11.04 0.68 3.12
CA VAL A 85 11.19 -0.77 3.11
C VAL A 85 10.11 -1.35 2.20
N ALA A 86 10.48 -2.23 1.29
CA ALA A 86 9.53 -2.89 0.41
C ALA A 86 9.91 -4.34 0.18
N LEU A 87 8.94 -5.22 0.25
CA LEU A 87 9.08 -6.63 -0.09
C LEU A 87 8.72 -6.87 -1.56
N HIS A 88 9.64 -7.44 -2.29
CA HIS A 88 9.38 -7.92 -3.64
C HIS A 88 10.30 -9.10 -3.95
N THR A 89 9.85 -10.06 -4.74
CA THR A 89 10.64 -11.22 -5.15
C THR A 89 11.74 -10.88 -6.17
N ILE A 90 11.72 -9.68 -6.73
CA ILE A 90 12.75 -9.12 -7.61
C ILE A 90 13.38 -7.95 -6.85
N GLU A 91 14.68 -8.06 -6.53
CA GLU A 91 15.42 -7.09 -5.73
C GLU A 91 15.34 -5.67 -6.27
N GLU A 92 15.49 -5.49 -7.58
CA GLU A 92 15.44 -4.16 -8.20
C GLU A 92 14.06 -3.49 -8.05
N LYS A 93 12.98 -4.29 -8.07
CA LYS A 93 11.63 -3.78 -7.82
C LYS A 93 11.42 -3.44 -6.35
N ALA A 94 11.95 -4.25 -5.43
CA ALA A 94 11.93 -3.92 -4.00
C ALA A 94 12.63 -2.58 -3.74
N LYS A 95 13.84 -2.40 -4.28
CA LYS A 95 14.60 -1.14 -4.18
C LYS A 95 13.85 0.06 -4.78
N LEU A 96 13.22 -0.14 -5.94
CA LEU A 96 12.44 0.92 -6.58
C LEU A 96 11.24 1.31 -5.74
N ASN A 97 10.45 0.34 -5.27
CA ASN A 97 9.26 0.59 -4.44
C ASN A 97 9.65 1.30 -3.13
N ALA A 98 10.71 0.85 -2.46
CA ALA A 98 11.22 1.48 -1.26
C ALA A 98 11.64 2.95 -1.49
N LYS A 99 12.30 3.23 -2.61
CA LYS A 99 12.66 4.61 -3.01
C LYS A 99 11.43 5.46 -3.31
N LEU A 100 10.45 4.92 -4.04
CA LEU A 100 9.23 5.64 -4.38
C LEU A 100 8.42 5.98 -3.11
N GLU A 101 8.33 5.06 -2.15
CA GLU A 101 7.70 5.32 -0.87
C GLU A 101 8.38 6.45 -0.09
N LEU A 102 9.72 6.46 -0.03
CA LEU A 102 10.47 7.55 0.61
C LEU A 102 10.21 8.89 -0.06
N ILE A 103 10.22 8.92 -1.39
CA ILE A 103 9.93 10.12 -2.18
C ILE A 103 8.50 10.60 -1.90
N GLU A 104 7.52 9.72 -1.92
CA GLU A 104 6.13 10.05 -1.64
C GLU A 104 5.96 10.65 -0.24
N ARG A 105 6.50 9.98 0.78
CA ARG A 105 6.42 10.44 2.18
C ARG A 105 7.14 11.76 2.41
N ASP A 106 8.34 11.93 1.84
CA ASP A 106 9.10 13.18 1.93
C ASP A 106 8.33 14.33 1.27
N GLY A 107 7.79 14.11 0.08
CA GLY A 107 6.99 15.13 -0.60
C GLY A 107 5.75 15.51 0.17
N PHE A 108 5.02 14.53 0.72
CA PHE A 108 3.86 14.82 1.56
C PHE A 108 4.25 15.63 2.79
N LEU A 109 5.32 15.24 3.50
CA LEU A 109 5.82 15.95 4.68
C LEU A 109 6.28 17.36 4.35
N CYS A 110 6.98 17.56 3.23
CA CYS A 110 7.38 18.88 2.78
C CYS A 110 6.15 19.81 2.60
N HIS A 111 5.11 19.36 1.89
CA HIS A 111 3.88 20.13 1.73
C HIS A 111 3.18 20.39 3.06
N PHE A 112 3.10 19.38 3.92
CA PHE A 112 2.45 19.48 5.23
C PHE A 112 3.17 20.47 6.15
N LEU A 113 4.50 20.37 6.27
CA LEU A 113 5.30 21.20 7.18
C LEU A 113 5.44 22.63 6.68
N THR A 114 5.61 22.82 5.37
CA THR A 114 5.74 24.17 4.78
C THR A 114 4.38 24.84 4.54
N LYS A 115 3.27 24.10 4.69
CA LYS A 115 1.92 24.52 4.32
C LYS A 115 1.81 24.97 2.85
N THR A 116 2.68 24.46 2.00
CA THR A 116 2.62 24.71 0.57
C THR A 116 1.44 23.93 -0.02
N PRO A 117 0.53 24.55 -0.76
CA PRO A 117 -0.60 23.86 -1.32
C PRO A 117 -0.16 22.83 -2.37
N PHE A 118 -0.86 21.71 -2.43
CA PHE A 118 -0.71 20.75 -3.51
C PHE A 118 -1.26 21.33 -4.82
N ALA A 119 -0.60 21.07 -5.92
CA ALA A 119 -1.12 21.42 -7.22
C ALA A 119 -2.28 20.50 -7.62
N ASP A 120 -3.29 21.04 -8.31
CA ASP A 120 -4.36 20.23 -8.86
C ASP A 120 -3.81 19.33 -9.97
N LEU A 121 -4.31 18.10 -10.01
CA LEU A 121 -3.99 17.12 -11.03
C LEU A 121 -5.27 16.76 -11.78
N ASN A 122 -5.23 16.89 -13.10
CA ASN A 122 -6.28 16.33 -13.94
C ASN A 122 -6.25 14.81 -13.85
N THR A 123 -7.42 14.18 -13.90
CA THR A 123 -7.54 12.71 -13.85
C THR A 123 -6.69 12.08 -14.97
N PRO A 124 -5.67 11.28 -14.63
CA PRO A 124 -4.90 10.58 -15.65
C PRO A 124 -5.78 9.56 -16.39
N SER A 125 -5.62 9.46 -17.70
CA SER A 125 -6.38 8.52 -18.54
C SER A 125 -6.02 7.05 -18.33
N ASN A 126 -4.94 6.77 -17.62
CA ASN A 126 -4.41 5.42 -17.38
C ASN A 126 -4.54 4.97 -15.92
N LEU A 127 -5.48 5.52 -15.17
CA LEU A 127 -5.81 4.97 -13.85
C LEU A 127 -6.49 3.60 -14.00
N ASP A 128 -6.10 2.66 -13.16
CA ASP A 128 -6.70 1.32 -13.08
C ASP A 128 -8.11 1.35 -12.46
N ILE A 129 -8.57 2.53 -12.05
CA ILE A 129 -9.89 2.78 -11.47
C ILE A 129 -10.65 3.83 -12.29
N ASP A 130 -11.95 3.71 -12.35
CA ASP A 130 -12.84 4.78 -12.80
C ASP A 130 -12.95 5.84 -11.69
N PHE A 131 -12.03 6.81 -11.72
CA PHE A 131 -11.97 7.86 -10.71
C PHE A 131 -13.24 8.70 -10.66
N GLU A 132 -13.88 8.95 -11.81
CA GLU A 132 -15.12 9.72 -11.85
C GLU A 132 -16.27 8.96 -11.19
N GLN A 133 -16.36 7.65 -11.37
CA GLN A 133 -17.34 6.82 -10.69
C GLN A 133 -17.15 6.85 -9.17
N VAL A 134 -15.92 6.70 -8.70
CA VAL A 134 -15.58 6.77 -7.27
C VAL A 134 -15.90 8.15 -6.71
N LYS A 135 -15.51 9.22 -7.41
CA LYS A 135 -15.78 10.59 -7.04
C LYS A 135 -17.28 10.85 -6.89
N ASN A 136 -18.07 10.54 -7.90
CA ASN A 136 -19.52 10.72 -7.86
C ASN A 136 -20.15 9.97 -6.67
N ARG A 137 -19.71 8.76 -6.39
CA ARG A 137 -20.23 7.97 -5.28
C ARG A 137 -19.90 8.61 -3.92
N LEU A 138 -18.69 9.10 -3.72
CA LEU A 138 -18.28 9.76 -2.50
C LEU A 138 -18.98 11.10 -2.31
N GLU A 139 -19.16 11.87 -3.37
CA GLU A 139 -19.90 13.13 -3.35
C GLU A 139 -21.38 12.94 -2.95
N THR A 140 -22.03 11.85 -3.36
CA THR A 140 -23.39 11.53 -2.89
C THR A 140 -23.47 11.28 -1.39
N GLN A 141 -22.34 10.97 -0.76
CA GLN A 141 -22.22 10.77 0.70
C GLN A 141 -21.67 11.99 1.42
N GLY A 142 -21.56 13.13 0.71
CA GLY A 142 -21.06 14.38 1.28
C GLY A 142 -19.52 14.46 1.41
N VAL A 143 -18.79 13.56 0.75
CA VAL A 143 -17.33 13.54 0.74
C VAL A 143 -16.81 14.12 -0.55
N GLU A 144 -16.15 15.28 -0.48
CA GLU A 144 -15.47 15.88 -1.63
C GLU A 144 -14.07 15.26 -1.78
N ILE A 145 -13.74 14.82 -2.99
CA ILE A 145 -12.42 14.29 -3.32
C ILE A 145 -11.81 15.03 -4.51
N SER A 146 -10.50 15.21 -4.46
CA SER A 146 -9.74 15.79 -5.56
C SER A 146 -8.38 15.11 -5.69
N LEU A 147 -7.89 14.99 -6.92
CA LEU A 147 -6.53 14.53 -7.15
C LEU A 147 -5.57 15.70 -7.01
N LYS A 148 -4.50 15.49 -6.26
CA LYS A 148 -3.47 16.47 -6.03
C LYS A 148 -2.10 15.91 -6.45
N LYS A 149 -1.30 16.77 -7.04
CA LYS A 149 0.07 16.44 -7.41
C LYS A 149 1.02 16.92 -6.32
N ILE A 150 1.85 16.02 -5.83
CA ILE A 150 3.00 16.35 -4.99
C ILE A 150 4.06 16.93 -5.93
N VAL A 151 4.41 18.19 -5.72
CA VAL A 151 5.43 18.88 -6.52
C VAL A 151 6.73 18.89 -5.74
N TYR A 152 7.75 18.25 -6.30
CA TYR A 152 9.12 18.33 -5.80
C TYR A 152 9.84 19.47 -6.51
N SER A 153 10.22 20.48 -5.77
CA SER A 153 11.23 21.43 -6.23
C SER A 153 12.53 21.12 -5.50
N PHE A 154 13.35 20.26 -6.06
CA PHE A 154 14.71 20.09 -5.59
C PHE A 154 15.53 21.30 -5.99
N PHE A 155 15.63 22.29 -5.15
CA PHE A 155 16.73 23.24 -5.23
C PHE A 155 17.90 22.67 -4.40
N VAL A 156 18.67 21.79 -5.00
CA VAL A 156 20.05 21.58 -4.54
C VAL A 156 20.85 22.76 -5.09
N LYS A 157 20.98 23.84 -4.32
CA LYS A 157 22.11 24.76 -4.49
C LYS A 157 23.33 24.08 -3.88
N ILE A 158 24.19 23.55 -4.73
CA ILE A 158 25.57 23.25 -4.36
C ILE A 158 26.35 24.58 -4.27
#